data_293fdc8e347a41b700644256e167926e
#
_entry.id   293fdc8e347a41b700644256e167926e
#
_cell.length_a   1.000
_cell.length_b   1.000
_cell.length_c   1.000
_cell.angle_alpha   90.00
_cell.angle_beta   90.00
_cell.angle_gamma   90.00
#
_symmetry.space_group_name_H-M   'P 1'
#
loop_
_entity.id
_entity.type
_entity.pdbx_description
1 polymer ?
#
loop_
_entity_poly.entity_id
_entity_poly.type
_entity_poly.pdbx_seq_one_letter_code
_entity_poly.pdbx_strand_id
1 'polypeptide(L)'
;MPNSANTPRRTLLLTGASRGIGHATVIRFSSAGWRVLTCSRHPFPEECPWGAGPEDHIQVDLADHADTTRAIAEIRGRLEGGALHALVNNAAISPKAAGGGRLGSIETDIDAWSHVFRVNFFAPIMMARGLIEELKAAKGSVVNVTSIAGSRVHPFAGAAYATSKAALASLTREMASDFGRIGVRVNSIAPGEIDTSLLSPGTEKIVEQQIPLHRLGTPDEVAKIIYVLCTETSSYVNGAEIHINGGQHV
;
A
#
# COMPACT_ATOMS: atom_id res chain seq x y z
N MET A 1 -32.04 -23.23 -8.42
CA MET A 1 -30.83 -22.34 -8.42
C MET A 1 -31.13 -21.19 -7.49
N PRO A 2 -30.44 -21.03 -6.36
CA PRO A 2 -30.67 -19.86 -5.52
C PRO A 2 -30.19 -18.59 -6.26
N ASN A 3 -30.99 -17.55 -6.16
CA ASN A 3 -30.85 -16.26 -6.82
C ASN A 3 -29.53 -15.59 -6.45
N SER A 4 -28.60 -15.43 -7.40
CA SER A 4 -27.25 -14.86 -7.20
C SER A 4 -27.22 -13.31 -7.07
N ALA A 5 -28.37 -12.69 -6.78
CA ALA A 5 -28.56 -11.25 -6.94
C ALA A 5 -28.30 -10.40 -5.68
N ASN A 6 -27.77 -10.92 -4.56
CA ASN A 6 -27.66 -10.09 -3.35
C ASN A 6 -26.49 -10.45 -2.40
N THR A 7 -25.37 -10.94 -2.90
CA THR A 7 -24.18 -10.96 -2.04
C THR A 7 -23.49 -9.60 -2.13
N PRO A 8 -23.31 -8.87 -1.02
CA PRO A 8 -22.60 -7.59 -1.04
C PRO A 8 -21.23 -7.74 -1.69
N ARG A 9 -20.87 -6.83 -2.59
CA ARG A 9 -19.57 -6.84 -3.25
C ARG A 9 -18.47 -6.70 -2.20
N ARG A 10 -17.40 -7.49 -2.32
CA ARG A 10 -16.21 -7.30 -1.48
C ARG A 10 -15.63 -5.91 -1.71
N THR A 11 -15.22 -5.24 -0.66
CA THR A 11 -14.68 -3.87 -0.72
C THR A 11 -13.20 -3.86 -0.38
N LEU A 12 -12.41 -3.25 -1.26
CA LEU A 12 -11.02 -2.85 -1.03
C LEU A 12 -10.98 -1.35 -0.70
N LEU A 13 -10.20 -0.96 0.30
CA LEU A 13 -9.71 0.40 0.48
C LEU A 13 -8.22 0.46 0.11
N LEU A 14 -7.86 1.35 -0.81
CA LEU A 14 -6.49 1.51 -1.32
C LEU A 14 -6.02 2.95 -1.18
N THR A 15 -4.88 3.16 -0.55
CA THR A 15 -4.20 4.45 -0.55
C THR A 15 -3.18 4.55 -1.69
N GLY A 16 -3.07 5.73 -2.34
CA GLY A 16 -2.09 5.95 -3.41
C GLY A 16 -2.41 5.24 -4.73
N ALA A 17 -3.67 5.36 -5.19
CA ALA A 17 -4.20 4.67 -6.36
C ALA A 17 -3.79 5.26 -7.72
N SER A 18 -3.26 6.50 -7.78
CA SER A 18 -3.17 7.31 -8.99
C SER A 18 -2.20 6.79 -10.06
N ARG A 19 -1.21 5.98 -9.69
CA ARG A 19 -0.18 5.47 -10.60
C ARG A 19 0.51 4.21 -10.09
N GLY A 20 1.32 3.59 -10.96
CA GLY A 20 2.20 2.47 -10.60
C GLY A 20 1.48 1.30 -9.97
N ILE A 21 2.02 0.79 -8.85
CA ILE A 21 1.47 -0.36 -8.12
C ILE A 21 0.02 -0.12 -7.69
N GLY A 22 -0.30 1.08 -7.18
CA GLY A 22 -1.65 1.40 -6.75
C GLY A 22 -2.65 1.32 -7.91
N HIS A 23 -2.32 1.91 -9.06
CA HIS A 23 -3.17 1.85 -10.25
C HIS A 23 -3.40 0.41 -10.73
N ALA A 24 -2.32 -0.40 -10.83
CA ALA A 24 -2.44 -1.81 -11.20
C ALA A 24 -3.29 -2.61 -10.18
N THR A 25 -3.20 -2.26 -8.89
CA THR A 25 -4.03 -2.87 -7.84
C THR A 25 -5.51 -2.52 -8.03
N VAL A 26 -5.86 -1.26 -8.35
CA VAL A 26 -7.24 -0.90 -8.67
C VAL A 26 -7.78 -1.74 -9.83
N ILE A 27 -7.05 -1.77 -10.95
CA ILE A 27 -7.45 -2.56 -12.14
C ILE A 27 -7.68 -4.03 -11.76
N ARG A 28 -6.75 -4.62 -11.01
CA ARG A 28 -6.81 -6.04 -10.61
C ARG A 28 -8.06 -6.36 -9.79
N PHE A 29 -8.37 -5.54 -8.78
CA PHE A 29 -9.52 -5.77 -7.91
C PHE A 29 -10.84 -5.44 -8.60
N SER A 30 -10.92 -4.35 -9.35
CA SER A 30 -12.11 -3.99 -10.12
C SER A 30 -12.47 -5.06 -11.15
N SER A 31 -11.47 -5.60 -11.88
CA SER A 31 -11.66 -6.71 -12.83
C SER A 31 -12.11 -8.00 -12.15
N ALA A 32 -11.81 -8.19 -10.87
CA ALA A 32 -12.29 -9.32 -10.07
C ALA A 32 -13.65 -9.06 -9.40
N GLY A 33 -14.35 -7.97 -9.75
CA GLY A 33 -15.69 -7.63 -9.26
C GLY A 33 -15.73 -6.98 -7.87
N TRP A 34 -14.58 -6.57 -7.32
CA TRP A 34 -14.55 -5.85 -6.06
C TRP A 34 -14.98 -4.38 -6.24
N ARG A 35 -15.61 -3.81 -5.23
CA ARG A 35 -15.71 -2.37 -5.08
C ARG A 35 -14.36 -1.84 -4.57
N VAL A 36 -13.83 -0.78 -5.18
CA VAL A 36 -12.53 -0.22 -4.81
C VAL A 36 -12.71 1.22 -4.36
N LEU A 37 -12.58 1.46 -3.06
CA LEU A 37 -12.47 2.80 -2.49
C LEU A 37 -11.01 3.25 -2.57
N THR A 38 -10.78 4.46 -3.05
CA THR A 38 -9.44 5.02 -3.22
C THR A 38 -9.24 6.28 -2.38
N CYS A 39 -8.00 6.49 -1.92
CA CYS A 39 -7.60 7.69 -1.19
C CYS A 39 -6.44 8.38 -1.90
N SER A 40 -6.54 9.70 -2.10
CA SER A 40 -5.43 10.54 -2.56
C SER A 40 -5.57 12.00 -2.10
N ARG A 41 -4.50 12.79 -2.26
CA ARG A 41 -4.51 14.23 -1.97
C ARG A 41 -5.28 15.05 -3.00
N HIS A 42 -5.43 14.52 -4.20
CA HIS A 42 -6.11 15.18 -5.30
C HIS A 42 -7.60 14.78 -5.36
N PRO A 43 -8.47 15.63 -5.86
CA PRO A 43 -9.86 15.25 -6.14
C PRO A 43 -9.93 14.11 -7.15
N PHE A 44 -11.11 13.50 -7.26
CA PHE A 44 -11.36 12.46 -8.26
C PHE A 44 -11.08 12.99 -9.68
N PRO A 45 -10.31 12.28 -10.51
CA PRO A 45 -10.06 12.71 -11.88
C PRO A 45 -11.33 12.60 -12.73
N GLU A 46 -11.56 13.57 -13.61
CA GLU A 46 -12.74 13.58 -14.50
C GLU A 46 -12.78 12.35 -15.41
N GLU A 47 -11.62 11.87 -15.86
CA GLU A 47 -11.48 10.63 -16.62
C GLU A 47 -10.89 9.55 -15.74
N CYS A 48 -11.75 8.69 -15.19
CA CYS A 48 -11.33 7.55 -14.38
C CYS A 48 -11.21 6.29 -15.25
N PRO A 49 -10.01 5.72 -15.43
CA PRO A 49 -9.80 4.63 -16.36
C PRO A 49 -10.38 3.27 -15.90
N TRP A 50 -10.91 3.16 -14.69
CA TRP A 50 -11.48 1.91 -14.16
C TRP A 50 -12.96 1.97 -13.80
N GLY A 51 -13.69 2.96 -14.31
CA GLY A 51 -15.14 3.04 -14.17
C GLY A 51 -15.68 3.27 -12.75
N ALA A 52 -14.81 3.73 -11.81
CA ALA A 52 -15.26 4.20 -10.50
C ALA A 52 -15.84 5.61 -10.63
N GLY A 53 -16.71 5.98 -9.69
CA GLY A 53 -17.23 7.33 -9.58
C GLY A 53 -16.59 8.12 -8.42
N PRO A 54 -16.90 9.41 -8.29
CA PRO A 54 -16.44 10.23 -7.18
C PRO A 54 -16.88 9.68 -5.81
N GLU A 55 -17.95 8.91 -5.76
CA GLU A 55 -18.43 8.21 -4.57
C GLU A 55 -17.46 7.12 -4.05
N ASP A 56 -16.55 6.64 -4.89
CA ASP A 56 -15.53 5.66 -4.54
C ASP A 56 -14.15 6.31 -4.28
N HIS A 57 -14.09 7.66 -4.25
CA HIS A 57 -12.87 8.39 -3.98
C HIS A 57 -12.97 9.27 -2.74
N ILE A 58 -11.98 9.21 -1.87
CA ILE A 58 -11.84 10.02 -0.66
C ILE A 58 -10.61 10.89 -0.80
N GLN A 59 -10.80 12.21 -0.82
CA GLN A 59 -9.69 13.15 -0.80
C GLN A 59 -9.14 13.27 0.62
N VAL A 60 -7.84 13.01 0.80
CA VAL A 60 -7.17 13.06 2.11
C VAL A 60 -5.69 13.34 1.98
N ASP A 61 -5.16 14.22 2.83
CA ASP A 61 -3.73 14.33 3.09
C ASP A 61 -3.34 13.41 4.25
N LEU A 62 -2.68 12.32 3.93
CA LEU A 62 -2.21 11.33 4.91
C LEU A 62 -1.08 11.86 5.81
N ALA A 63 -0.48 13.01 5.53
CA ALA A 63 0.45 13.68 6.42
C ALA A 63 -0.26 14.46 7.55
N ASP A 64 -1.55 14.75 7.38
CA ASP A 64 -2.39 15.40 8.38
C ASP A 64 -3.21 14.37 9.16
N HIS A 65 -2.97 14.29 10.47
CA HIS A 65 -3.66 13.34 11.36
C HIS A 65 -5.15 13.69 11.52
N ALA A 66 -5.52 14.97 11.53
CA ALA A 66 -6.92 15.38 11.65
C ALA A 66 -7.68 15.04 10.36
N ASP A 67 -7.08 15.31 9.19
CA ASP A 67 -7.66 14.95 7.90
C ASP A 67 -7.75 13.43 7.71
N THR A 68 -6.74 12.67 8.14
CA THR A 68 -6.80 11.20 8.14
C THR A 68 -7.95 10.69 9.03
N THR A 69 -8.17 11.30 10.20
CA THR A 69 -9.28 10.94 11.10
C THR A 69 -10.64 11.25 10.47
N ARG A 70 -10.78 12.41 9.82
CA ARG A 70 -11.98 12.78 9.05
C ARG A 70 -12.25 11.77 7.93
N ALA A 71 -11.21 11.43 7.16
CA ALA A 71 -11.31 10.48 6.05
C ALA A 71 -11.75 9.08 6.54
N ILE A 72 -11.26 8.60 7.68
CA ILE A 72 -11.70 7.34 8.28
C ILE A 72 -13.20 7.36 8.58
N ALA A 73 -13.72 8.45 9.14
CA ALA A 73 -15.15 8.58 9.41
C ALA A 73 -15.98 8.60 8.10
N GLU A 74 -15.48 9.27 7.07
CA GLU A 74 -16.09 9.30 5.75
C GLU A 74 -16.10 7.92 5.09
N ILE A 75 -14.98 7.18 5.14
CA ILE A 75 -14.87 5.81 4.63
C ILE A 75 -15.92 4.90 5.29
N ARG A 76 -16.07 4.96 6.62
CA ARG A 76 -17.11 4.19 7.34
C ARG A 76 -18.50 4.42 6.79
N GLY A 77 -18.85 5.69 6.55
CA GLY A 77 -20.14 6.07 5.99
C GLY A 77 -20.39 5.56 4.57
N ARG A 78 -19.30 5.23 3.84
CA ARG A 78 -19.39 4.73 2.46
C ARG A 78 -19.33 3.19 2.36
N LEU A 79 -19.01 2.47 3.47
CA LEU A 79 -18.93 1.02 3.47
C LEU A 79 -20.33 0.40 3.55
N GLU A 80 -20.69 -0.31 2.49
CA GLU A 80 -21.94 -1.08 2.43
C GLU A 80 -21.90 -2.23 3.44
N GLY A 81 -22.91 -2.30 4.30
CA GLY A 81 -23.00 -3.32 5.35
C GLY A 81 -21.94 -3.21 6.44
N GLY A 82 -21.17 -2.10 6.50
CA GLY A 82 -20.16 -1.87 7.53
C GLY A 82 -18.96 -2.84 7.48
N ALA A 83 -18.66 -3.44 6.32
CA ALA A 83 -17.62 -4.46 6.16
C ALA A 83 -16.51 -3.99 5.21
N LEU A 84 -15.24 -4.09 5.65
CA LEU A 84 -14.06 -3.83 4.84
C LEU A 84 -13.26 -5.12 4.65
N HIS A 85 -13.23 -5.65 3.43
CA HIS A 85 -12.60 -6.94 3.13
C HIS A 85 -11.10 -6.85 2.93
N ALA A 86 -10.60 -5.70 2.45
CA ALA A 86 -9.17 -5.45 2.29
C ALA A 86 -8.81 -3.98 2.51
N LEU A 87 -7.69 -3.73 3.20
CA LEU A 87 -7.02 -2.44 3.29
C LEU A 87 -5.61 -2.59 2.70
N VAL A 88 -5.28 -1.78 1.69
CA VAL A 88 -3.94 -1.74 1.11
C VAL A 88 -3.31 -0.37 1.36
N ASN A 89 -2.34 -0.33 2.25
CA ASN A 89 -1.53 0.85 2.55
C ASN A 89 -0.37 0.93 1.55
N ASN A 90 -0.62 1.58 0.40
CA ASN A 90 0.35 1.71 -0.70
C ASN A 90 0.90 3.14 -0.84
N ALA A 91 0.16 4.16 -0.40
CA ALA A 91 0.66 5.54 -0.46
C ALA A 91 1.99 5.70 0.27
N ALA A 92 2.93 6.35 -0.38
CA ALA A 92 4.24 6.66 0.21
C ALA A 92 4.87 7.88 -0.45
N ILE A 93 5.76 8.52 0.28
CA ILE A 93 6.63 9.59 -0.22
C ILE A 93 8.09 9.22 0.00
N SER A 94 8.94 9.60 -0.95
CA SER A 94 10.39 9.41 -0.92
C SER A 94 11.05 10.70 -1.44
N PRO A 95 11.23 11.71 -0.59
CA PRO A 95 11.88 12.96 -1.00
C PRO A 95 13.28 12.71 -1.57
N LYS A 96 13.65 13.54 -2.53
CA LYS A 96 14.95 13.52 -3.19
C LYS A 96 15.69 14.82 -2.94
N ALA A 97 17.02 14.78 -2.99
CA ALA A 97 17.84 15.98 -3.01
C ALA A 97 17.60 16.81 -4.28
N ALA A 98 18.02 18.07 -4.28
CA ALA A 98 18.10 18.87 -5.49
C ALA A 98 18.90 18.11 -6.57
N GLY A 99 18.32 17.97 -7.77
CA GLY A 99 18.92 17.14 -8.83
C GLY A 99 18.57 15.64 -8.77
N GLY A 100 17.64 15.21 -7.90
CA GLY A 100 17.07 13.84 -7.90
C GLY A 100 17.90 12.81 -7.13
N GLY A 101 18.99 13.22 -6.47
CA GLY A 101 19.87 12.33 -5.71
C GLY A 101 19.22 11.79 -4.43
N ARG A 102 19.89 10.81 -3.82
CA ARG A 102 19.53 10.25 -2.52
C ARG A 102 19.74 11.28 -1.41
N LEU A 103 18.75 11.43 -0.53
CA LEU A 103 18.91 12.15 0.75
C LEU A 103 19.41 11.18 1.83
N GLY A 104 20.64 11.36 2.27
CA GLY A 104 21.25 10.59 3.36
C GLY A 104 20.75 11.03 4.74
N SER A 105 21.28 10.40 5.79
CA SER A 105 20.90 10.71 7.17
C SER A 105 21.48 12.03 7.68
N ILE A 106 22.54 12.52 7.06
CA ILE A 106 23.19 13.78 7.44
C ILE A 106 22.43 14.97 6.82
N GLU A 107 22.04 14.86 5.56
CA GLU A 107 21.44 15.96 4.78
C GLU A 107 19.94 16.10 4.98
N THR A 108 19.27 15.05 5.46
CA THR A 108 17.81 15.07 5.65
C THR A 108 17.45 15.81 6.93
N ASP A 109 16.75 16.93 6.83
CA ASP A 109 16.25 17.67 7.98
C ASP A 109 15.15 16.90 8.74
N ILE A 110 14.92 17.28 10.01
CA ILE A 110 13.96 16.60 10.90
C ILE A 110 12.51 16.77 10.42
N ASP A 111 12.17 17.87 9.76
CA ASP A 111 10.83 18.08 9.23
C ASP A 111 10.54 17.13 8.07
N ALA A 112 11.53 16.92 7.20
CA ALA A 112 11.43 15.90 6.13
C ALA A 112 11.33 14.49 6.71
N TRP A 113 12.09 14.14 7.77
CA TRP A 113 11.92 12.87 8.50
C TRP A 113 10.50 12.74 9.03
N SER A 114 10.02 13.75 9.75
CA SER A 114 8.68 13.76 10.34
C SER A 114 7.59 13.61 9.27
N HIS A 115 7.70 14.34 8.16
CA HIS A 115 6.75 14.26 7.05
C HIS A 115 6.71 12.87 6.40
N VAL A 116 7.88 12.26 6.16
CA VAL A 116 7.96 10.88 5.64
C VAL A 116 7.31 9.89 6.58
N PHE A 117 7.58 9.97 7.88
CA PHE A 117 6.98 9.07 8.86
C PHE A 117 5.47 9.27 9.02
N ARG A 118 4.95 10.49 8.92
CA ARG A 118 3.51 10.75 8.93
C ARG A 118 2.81 9.97 7.82
N VAL A 119 3.30 10.04 6.58
CA VAL A 119 2.68 9.38 5.44
C VAL A 119 2.96 7.87 5.42
N ASN A 120 4.23 7.48 5.58
CA ASN A 120 4.65 6.10 5.31
C ASN A 120 4.45 5.14 6.49
N PHE A 121 4.28 5.66 7.72
CA PHE A 121 4.19 4.86 8.94
C PHE A 121 2.94 5.17 9.77
N PHE A 122 2.72 6.43 10.17
CA PHE A 122 1.58 6.77 11.03
C PHE A 122 0.23 6.65 10.32
N ALA A 123 0.12 7.08 9.07
CA ALA A 123 -1.13 6.92 8.32
C ALA A 123 -1.55 5.45 8.16
N PRO A 124 -0.69 4.47 7.77
CA PRO A 124 -1.02 3.05 7.79
C PRO A 124 -1.60 2.54 9.11
N ILE A 125 -1.01 2.88 10.24
CA ILE A 125 -1.54 2.43 11.54
C ILE A 125 -2.86 3.14 11.88
N MET A 126 -3.00 4.44 11.58
CA MET A 126 -4.24 5.17 11.80
C MET A 126 -5.39 4.59 10.99
N MET A 127 -5.18 4.31 9.69
CA MET A 127 -6.17 3.70 8.82
C MET A 127 -6.59 2.32 9.31
N ALA A 128 -5.63 1.45 9.63
CA ALA A 128 -5.93 0.09 10.07
C ALA A 128 -6.66 0.06 11.43
N ARG A 129 -6.19 0.85 12.43
CA ARG A 129 -6.86 0.97 13.73
C ARG A 129 -8.21 1.64 13.64
N GLY A 130 -8.28 2.68 12.82
CA GLY A 130 -9.52 3.44 12.63
C GLY A 130 -10.62 2.65 11.94
N LEU A 131 -10.30 1.61 11.17
CA LEU A 131 -11.25 0.75 10.44
C LEU A 131 -11.25 -0.68 11.00
N ILE A 132 -10.85 -0.87 12.24
CA ILE A 132 -10.67 -2.22 12.82
C ILE A 132 -11.98 -2.99 12.94
N GLU A 133 -13.10 -2.34 13.28
CA GLU A 133 -14.39 -2.99 13.41
C GLU A 133 -14.94 -3.42 12.04
N GLU A 134 -14.73 -2.63 11.00
CA GLU A 134 -15.11 -2.94 9.62
C GLU A 134 -14.25 -4.08 9.04
N LEU A 135 -12.96 -4.10 9.35
CA LEU A 135 -12.06 -5.21 9.00
C LEU A 135 -12.45 -6.50 9.74
N LYS A 136 -12.74 -6.41 11.04
CA LYS A 136 -13.20 -7.54 11.86
C LYS A 136 -14.53 -8.11 11.33
N ALA A 137 -15.49 -7.27 10.98
CA ALA A 137 -16.78 -7.68 10.43
C ALA A 137 -16.63 -8.53 9.16
N ALA A 138 -15.64 -8.21 8.32
CA ALA A 138 -15.33 -8.94 7.08
C ALA A 138 -14.35 -10.12 7.29
N LYS A 139 -13.74 -10.31 8.46
CA LYS A 139 -12.52 -11.11 8.63
C LYS A 139 -11.46 -10.73 7.59
N GLY A 140 -11.26 -9.44 7.42
CA GLY A 140 -10.53 -8.82 6.33
C GLY A 140 -9.02 -9.04 6.38
N SER A 141 -8.34 -8.42 5.41
CA SER A 141 -6.90 -8.46 5.27
C SER A 141 -6.32 -7.06 5.13
N VAL A 142 -5.19 -6.81 5.80
CA VAL A 142 -4.38 -5.60 5.61
C VAL A 142 -3.10 -5.97 4.88
N VAL A 143 -2.75 -5.22 3.83
CA VAL A 143 -1.46 -5.34 3.13
C VAL A 143 -0.73 -4.01 3.18
N ASN A 144 0.44 -4.02 3.80
CA ASN A 144 1.34 -2.88 3.85
C ASN A 144 2.39 -2.96 2.74
N VAL A 145 2.50 -1.95 1.90
CA VAL A 145 3.54 -1.88 0.87
C VAL A 145 4.80 -1.29 1.48
N THR A 146 5.75 -2.15 1.81
CA THR A 146 7.08 -1.79 2.31
C THR A 146 8.04 -1.48 1.15
N SER A 147 9.26 -1.92 1.18
CA SER A 147 10.25 -1.79 0.10
C SER A 147 11.48 -2.63 0.42
N ILE A 148 12.19 -3.09 -0.59
CA ILE A 148 13.53 -3.64 -0.42
C ILE A 148 14.48 -2.67 0.32
N ALA A 149 14.28 -1.36 0.17
CA ALA A 149 15.04 -0.33 0.86
C ALA A 149 14.85 -0.37 2.39
N GLY A 150 13.80 -1.02 2.90
CA GLY A 150 13.58 -1.22 4.33
C GLY A 150 14.51 -2.27 4.96
N SER A 151 15.08 -3.18 4.16
CA SER A 151 15.95 -4.26 4.64
C SER A 151 17.43 -4.10 4.25
N ARG A 152 17.74 -3.19 3.30
CA ARG A 152 19.12 -2.92 2.86
C ARG A 152 19.28 -1.47 2.42
N VAL A 153 20.52 -0.98 2.42
CA VAL A 153 20.81 0.35 1.87
C VAL A 153 20.61 0.31 0.35
N HIS A 154 19.81 1.26 -0.14
CA HIS A 154 19.47 1.39 -1.54
C HIS A 154 20.08 2.69 -2.11
N PRO A 155 20.69 2.67 -3.31
CA PRO A 155 21.41 3.84 -3.83
C PRO A 155 20.52 5.05 -4.13
N PHE A 156 19.23 4.82 -4.36
CA PHE A 156 18.27 5.87 -4.72
C PHE A 156 17.24 6.19 -3.63
N ALA A 157 17.09 5.32 -2.62
CA ALA A 157 16.13 5.56 -1.54
C ALA A 157 16.75 6.41 -0.44
N GLY A 158 16.08 7.50 -0.06
CA GLY A 158 16.50 8.34 1.05
C GLY A 158 16.46 7.61 2.40
N ALA A 159 17.27 8.07 3.38
CA ALA A 159 17.36 7.45 4.69
C ALA A 159 16.02 7.43 5.43
N ALA A 160 15.27 8.55 5.44
CA ALA A 160 13.95 8.62 6.06
C ALA A 160 12.96 7.65 5.43
N TYR A 161 12.95 7.53 4.10
CA TYR A 161 12.11 6.56 3.39
C TYR A 161 12.46 5.13 3.80
N ALA A 162 13.74 4.75 3.67
CA ALA A 162 14.20 3.41 3.99
C ALA A 162 13.83 3.01 5.43
N THR A 163 14.11 3.90 6.39
CA THR A 163 13.78 3.67 7.81
C THR A 163 12.28 3.57 8.05
N SER A 164 11.46 4.41 7.38
CA SER A 164 9.99 4.33 7.51
C SER A 164 9.45 2.99 6.97
N LYS A 165 10.04 2.43 5.90
CA LYS A 165 9.64 1.14 5.34
C LYS A 165 10.09 -0.03 6.22
N ALA A 166 11.27 0.05 6.86
CA ALA A 166 11.70 -0.89 7.89
C ALA A 166 10.77 -0.89 9.11
N ALA A 167 10.38 0.31 9.58
CA ALA A 167 9.44 0.48 10.67
C ALA A 167 8.05 -0.12 10.31
N LEU A 168 7.58 0.09 9.08
CA LEU A 168 6.30 -0.46 8.61
C LEU A 168 6.34 -2.00 8.52
N ALA A 169 7.47 -2.60 8.14
CA ALA A 169 7.66 -4.05 8.15
C ALA A 169 7.59 -4.62 9.58
N SER A 170 8.21 -3.94 10.55
CA SER A 170 8.10 -4.30 11.96
C SER A 170 6.67 -4.16 12.48
N LEU A 171 6.02 -3.02 12.21
CA LEU A 171 4.63 -2.76 12.58
C LEU A 171 3.67 -3.81 12.01
N THR A 172 3.93 -4.32 10.80
CA THR A 172 3.13 -5.38 10.17
C THR A 172 3.08 -6.63 11.05
N ARG A 173 4.19 -7.03 11.65
CA ARG A 173 4.25 -8.20 12.55
C ARG A 173 3.49 -7.97 13.84
N GLU A 174 3.63 -6.79 14.46
CA GLU A 174 2.87 -6.40 15.66
C GLU A 174 1.36 -6.40 15.38
N MET A 175 0.95 -5.76 14.27
CA MET A 175 -0.47 -5.75 13.86
C MET A 175 -0.98 -7.17 13.55
N ALA A 176 -0.17 -8.03 12.95
CA ALA A 176 -0.54 -9.42 12.66
C ALA A 176 -0.79 -10.22 13.95
N SER A 177 0.00 -9.98 15.00
CA SER A 177 -0.19 -10.56 16.32
C SER A 177 -1.50 -10.09 16.97
N ASP A 178 -1.75 -8.79 16.96
CA ASP A 178 -2.91 -8.20 17.65
C ASP A 178 -4.21 -8.47 16.88
N PHE A 179 -4.22 -8.20 15.58
CA PHE A 179 -5.42 -8.30 14.75
C PHE A 179 -5.78 -9.75 14.41
N GLY A 180 -4.80 -10.66 14.40
CA GLY A 180 -5.03 -12.08 14.20
C GLY A 180 -6.00 -12.66 15.23
N ARG A 181 -5.98 -12.17 16.46
CA ARG A 181 -6.89 -12.58 17.55
C ARG A 181 -8.36 -12.26 17.28
N ILE A 182 -8.62 -11.31 16.41
CA ILE A 182 -9.96 -10.90 15.99
C ILE A 182 -10.30 -11.34 14.56
N GLY A 183 -9.46 -12.21 13.96
CA GLY A 183 -9.69 -12.80 12.65
C GLY A 183 -9.25 -11.92 11.46
N VAL A 184 -8.51 -10.85 11.69
CA VAL A 184 -7.96 -9.97 10.62
C VAL A 184 -6.50 -10.33 10.37
N ARG A 185 -6.14 -10.60 9.10
CA ARG A 185 -4.76 -10.90 8.71
C ARG A 185 -4.03 -9.62 8.32
N VAL A 186 -2.74 -9.54 8.65
CA VAL A 186 -1.89 -8.41 8.27
C VAL A 186 -0.59 -8.93 7.70
N ASN A 187 -0.27 -8.53 6.46
CA ASN A 187 0.96 -8.91 5.78
C ASN A 187 1.60 -7.70 5.11
N SER A 188 2.83 -7.84 4.68
CA SER A 188 3.50 -6.84 3.86
C SER A 188 4.06 -7.44 2.58
N ILE A 189 4.27 -6.57 1.60
CA ILE A 189 5.05 -6.85 0.41
C ILE A 189 6.22 -5.89 0.34
N ALA A 190 7.38 -6.38 -0.09
CA ALA A 190 8.60 -5.60 -0.27
C ALA A 190 9.00 -5.57 -1.76
N PRO A 191 8.46 -4.62 -2.55
CA PRO A 191 8.86 -4.45 -3.95
C PRO A 191 10.32 -4.03 -4.06
N GLY A 192 11.00 -4.49 -5.13
CA GLY A 192 12.28 -3.96 -5.60
C GLY A 192 12.09 -2.92 -6.68
N GLU A 193 12.89 -3.04 -7.75
CA GLU A 193 12.80 -2.17 -8.93
C GLU A 193 11.59 -2.56 -9.80
N ILE A 194 10.54 -1.75 -9.72
CA ILE A 194 9.30 -1.94 -10.46
C ILE A 194 9.19 -0.87 -11.55
N ASP A 195 8.83 -1.26 -12.75
CA ASP A 195 8.65 -0.38 -13.91
C ASP A 195 7.49 0.59 -13.69
N THR A 196 7.84 1.75 -13.18
CA THR A 196 6.90 2.85 -12.87
C THR A 196 7.56 4.18 -13.23
N SER A 197 6.75 5.23 -13.29
CA SER A 197 7.24 6.60 -13.50
C SER A 197 8.16 7.13 -12.38
N LEU A 198 8.46 6.33 -11.37
CA LEU A 198 9.31 6.69 -10.22
C LEU A 198 10.73 6.14 -10.32
N LEU A 199 11.06 5.41 -11.39
CA LEU A 199 12.42 4.90 -11.61
C LEU A 199 13.45 6.04 -11.63
N SER A 200 14.55 5.81 -10.95
CA SER A 200 15.67 6.76 -10.93
C SER A 200 16.63 6.49 -12.09
N PRO A 201 17.26 7.49 -12.67
CA PRO A 201 18.35 7.29 -13.62
C PRO A 201 19.45 6.38 -13.03
N GLY A 202 19.93 5.44 -13.80
CA GLY A 202 20.94 4.46 -13.35
C GLY A 202 20.36 3.16 -12.80
N THR A 203 19.03 3.00 -12.80
CA THR A 203 18.37 1.74 -12.41
C THR A 203 18.80 0.57 -13.29
N GLU A 204 19.21 0.81 -14.54
CA GLU A 204 19.71 -0.20 -15.48
C GLU A 204 20.90 -1.00 -14.90
N LYS A 205 21.79 -0.31 -14.17
CA LYS A 205 22.94 -0.96 -13.52
C LYS A 205 22.50 -1.86 -12.37
N ILE A 206 21.45 -1.49 -11.65
CA ILE A 206 20.87 -2.34 -10.60
C ILE A 206 20.27 -3.59 -11.23
N VAL A 207 19.52 -3.44 -12.31
CA VAL A 207 18.92 -4.56 -13.05
C VAL A 207 19.98 -5.55 -13.50
N GLU A 208 21.07 -5.04 -14.08
CA GLU A 208 22.15 -5.87 -14.60
C GLU A 208 22.96 -6.58 -13.49
N GLN A 209 23.27 -5.86 -12.39
CA GLN A 209 24.27 -6.30 -11.41
C GLN A 209 23.67 -6.88 -10.12
N GLN A 210 22.42 -6.54 -9.76
CA GLN A 210 21.87 -6.85 -8.46
C GLN A 210 20.56 -7.64 -8.51
N ILE A 211 19.89 -7.73 -9.66
CA ILE A 211 18.64 -8.48 -9.79
C ILE A 211 18.90 -9.80 -10.50
N PRO A 212 18.80 -10.96 -9.82
CA PRO A 212 19.01 -12.27 -10.45
C PRO A 212 18.13 -12.56 -11.67
N LEU A 213 16.91 -12.02 -11.73
CA LEU A 213 16.03 -12.17 -12.89
C LEU A 213 16.35 -11.19 -14.05
N HIS A 214 17.35 -10.32 -13.92
CA HIS A 214 17.86 -9.38 -14.93
C HIS A 214 16.76 -8.54 -15.64
N ARG A 215 15.70 -8.20 -14.93
CA ARG A 215 14.64 -7.32 -15.43
C ARG A 215 13.95 -6.56 -14.30
N LEU A 216 13.25 -5.51 -14.66
CA LEU A 216 12.30 -4.85 -13.77
C LEU A 216 11.10 -5.77 -13.50
N GLY A 217 10.52 -5.64 -12.31
CA GLY A 217 9.18 -6.14 -12.06
C GLY A 217 8.13 -5.21 -12.67
N THR A 218 6.94 -5.72 -12.95
CA THR A 218 5.83 -4.90 -13.41
C THR A 218 4.87 -4.57 -12.26
N PRO A 219 4.14 -3.43 -12.31
CA PRO A 219 3.09 -3.12 -11.35
C PRO A 219 2.03 -4.23 -11.24
N ASP A 220 1.70 -4.92 -12.33
CA ASP A 220 0.73 -6.01 -12.33
C ASP A 220 1.24 -7.25 -11.57
N GLU A 221 2.54 -7.57 -11.66
CA GLU A 221 3.14 -8.65 -10.86
C GLU A 221 3.00 -8.37 -9.36
N VAL A 222 3.18 -7.13 -8.94
CA VAL A 222 2.98 -6.71 -7.54
C VAL A 222 1.49 -6.78 -7.16
N ALA A 223 0.61 -6.27 -8.00
CA ALA A 223 -0.84 -6.26 -7.77
C ALA A 223 -1.43 -7.68 -7.64
N LYS A 224 -0.89 -8.66 -8.38
CA LYS A 224 -1.26 -10.08 -8.26
C LYS A 224 -1.00 -10.62 -6.86
N ILE A 225 0.15 -10.32 -6.28
CA ILE A 225 0.50 -10.78 -4.92
C ILE A 225 -0.34 -10.06 -3.87
N ILE A 226 -0.57 -8.74 -4.02
CA ILE A 226 -1.50 -8.00 -3.16
C ILE A 226 -2.88 -8.67 -3.17
N TYR A 227 -3.39 -9.01 -4.36
CA TYR A 227 -4.68 -9.67 -4.52
C TYR A 227 -4.74 -11.03 -3.81
N VAL A 228 -3.72 -11.87 -3.98
CA VAL A 228 -3.60 -13.17 -3.28
C VAL A 228 -3.64 -12.97 -1.78
N LEU A 229 -2.89 -12.01 -1.23
CA LEU A 229 -2.86 -11.73 0.21
C LEU A 229 -4.20 -11.21 0.75
N CYS A 230 -5.03 -10.61 -0.08
CA CYS A 230 -6.36 -10.11 0.28
C CYS A 230 -7.48 -11.15 0.11
N THR A 231 -7.18 -12.35 -0.40
CA THR A 231 -8.18 -13.40 -0.68
C THR A 231 -8.00 -14.63 0.21
N GLU A 232 -8.96 -15.56 0.14
CA GLU A 232 -8.95 -16.83 0.86
C GLU A 232 -7.75 -17.73 0.47
N THR A 233 -7.14 -17.51 -0.69
CA THR A 233 -5.96 -18.24 -1.15
C THR A 233 -4.80 -18.16 -0.15
N SER A 234 -4.73 -17.09 0.63
CA SER A 234 -3.71 -16.87 1.66
C SER A 234 -4.29 -16.92 3.09
N SER A 235 -5.34 -17.70 3.33
CA SER A 235 -6.07 -17.71 4.61
C SER A 235 -5.22 -18.03 5.83
N TYR A 236 -4.07 -18.69 5.67
CA TYR A 236 -3.15 -19.03 6.75
C TYR A 236 -1.84 -18.21 6.71
N VAL A 237 -1.77 -17.17 5.86
CA VAL A 237 -0.62 -16.25 5.79
C VAL A 237 -0.91 -15.01 6.63
N ASN A 238 -0.15 -14.83 7.71
CA ASN A 238 -0.27 -13.71 8.64
C ASN A 238 1.10 -13.30 9.19
N GLY A 239 1.43 -12.01 9.19
CA GLY A 239 2.73 -11.48 9.64
C GLY A 239 3.87 -11.66 8.66
N ALA A 240 3.61 -12.14 7.44
CA ALA A 240 4.63 -12.34 6.43
C ALA A 240 5.04 -11.03 5.73
N GLU A 241 6.31 -10.95 5.31
CA GLU A 241 6.79 -9.99 4.34
C GLU A 241 7.20 -10.74 3.06
N ILE A 242 6.51 -10.46 1.94
CA ILE A 242 6.77 -11.12 0.66
C ILE A 242 7.61 -10.21 -0.21
N HIS A 243 8.81 -10.65 -0.55
CA HIS A 243 9.70 -9.94 -1.45
C HIS A 243 9.28 -10.10 -2.91
N ILE A 244 9.05 -8.97 -3.61
CA ILE A 244 8.68 -8.93 -5.03
C ILE A 244 9.74 -8.09 -5.74
N ASN A 245 10.94 -8.68 -5.91
CA ASN A 245 12.13 -7.93 -6.29
C ASN A 245 13.10 -8.73 -7.18
N GLY A 246 12.63 -9.81 -7.82
CA GLY A 246 13.44 -10.60 -8.74
C GLY A 246 14.67 -11.27 -8.10
N GLY A 247 14.66 -11.46 -6.78
CA GLY A 247 15.78 -12.03 -6.02
C GLY A 247 16.80 -10.98 -5.54
N GLN A 248 16.53 -9.68 -5.70
CA GLN A 248 17.47 -8.61 -5.31
C GLN A 248 17.85 -8.61 -3.81
N HIS A 249 17.11 -9.32 -2.97
CA HIS A 249 17.30 -9.36 -1.51
C HIS A 249 18.18 -10.53 -1.01
N VAL A 250 18.57 -11.46 -1.88
CA VAL A 250 19.41 -12.62 -1.57
C VAL A 250 20.84 -12.42 -2.04
#